data_087842f532fff5f4056780f65825602b
#
_entry.id   087842f532fff5f4056780f65825602b
#
_cell.length_a   1.000
_cell.length_b   1.000
_cell.length_c   1.000
_cell.angle_alpha   90.00
_cell.angle_beta   90.00
_cell.angle_gamma   90.00
#
_symmetry.space_group_name_H-M   'P 1'
#
loop_
_entity.id
_entity.type
_entity.pdbx_description
1 polymer ?
#
loop_
_entity_poly.entity_id
_entity_poly.type
_entity_poly.pdbx_seq_one_letter_code
_entity_poly.pdbx_strand_id
1 'polypeptide(L)'
;MLEELKEASGYLIDKISKYRDKDRDLLEIEKLAIQNNIPIITKEVSEYLKFLLRTYNIGNVLEIGTAVGYSGIIIAREILINGGTLYTIEIDKERYERSLENFEKFQIKNVVSIHGDALEEISKIKNTFDMVFIDASKGHYMKFFEESYKILKKNGIIFFDNILFRGYLYKNHPKRFKTIVTRLDKFIDFLYSREDEFVLLPFGDGVGILKKSNCKVFK
;
A
#
# COMPACT_ATOMS: atom_id res chain seq x y z
N MET A 1 -16.25 20.22 -7.65
CA MET A 1 -15.22 19.63 -6.74
C MET A 1 -14.92 18.15 -7.03
N LEU A 2 -15.90 17.20 -7.03
CA LEU A 2 -15.61 15.78 -7.32
C LEU A 2 -15.28 15.50 -8.79
N GLU A 3 -15.92 16.19 -9.73
CA GLU A 3 -15.56 16.14 -11.15
C GLU A 3 -14.19 16.76 -11.39
N GLU A 4 -13.90 17.89 -10.80
CA GLU A 4 -12.62 18.58 -10.86
C GLU A 4 -11.47 17.70 -10.32
N LEU A 5 -11.67 16.94 -9.22
CA LEU A 5 -10.68 15.98 -8.71
C LEU A 5 -10.46 14.82 -9.68
N LYS A 6 -11.49 14.34 -10.36
CA LYS A 6 -11.34 13.30 -11.39
C LYS A 6 -10.61 13.82 -12.63
N GLU A 7 -10.89 15.03 -13.05
CA GLU A 7 -10.19 15.69 -14.16
C GLU A 7 -8.72 15.92 -13.80
N ALA A 8 -8.44 16.37 -12.58
CA ALA A 8 -7.07 16.54 -12.09
C ALA A 8 -6.32 15.20 -12.03
N SER A 9 -6.96 14.13 -11.54
CA SER A 9 -6.37 12.78 -11.54
C SER A 9 -6.10 12.29 -12.96
N GLY A 10 -7.04 12.46 -13.90
CA GLY A 10 -6.87 12.16 -15.32
C GLY A 10 -5.67 12.87 -15.92
N TYR A 11 -5.57 14.19 -15.70
CA TYR A 11 -4.43 14.99 -16.16
C TYR A 11 -3.09 14.49 -15.60
N LEU A 12 -3.03 14.15 -14.30
CA LEU A 12 -1.82 13.60 -13.66
C LEU A 12 -1.44 12.26 -14.26
N ILE A 13 -2.39 11.35 -14.45
CA ILE A 13 -2.16 10.03 -15.07
C ILE A 13 -1.61 10.20 -16.48
N ASP A 14 -2.15 11.11 -17.29
CA ASP A 14 -1.64 11.39 -18.63
C ASP A 14 -0.20 11.91 -18.60
N LYS A 15 0.13 12.80 -17.66
CA LYS A 15 1.50 13.30 -17.49
C LYS A 15 2.46 12.20 -17.05
N ILE A 16 2.07 11.37 -16.08
CA ILE A 16 2.85 10.22 -15.63
C ILE A 16 3.07 9.26 -16.80
N SER A 17 2.03 8.89 -17.52
CA SER A 17 2.11 7.99 -18.67
C SER A 17 3.05 8.53 -19.75
N LYS A 18 2.97 9.81 -20.03
CA LYS A 18 3.82 10.45 -21.05
C LYS A 18 5.30 10.47 -20.68
N TYR A 19 5.63 10.71 -19.42
CA TYR A 19 7.00 11.01 -19.03
C TYR A 19 7.68 9.93 -18.19
N ARG A 20 6.93 9.03 -17.53
CA ARG A 20 7.43 8.04 -16.59
C ARG A 20 7.22 6.58 -17.02
N ASP A 21 6.22 6.29 -17.84
CA ASP A 21 5.91 4.93 -18.31
C ASP A 21 6.93 4.48 -19.37
N LYS A 22 8.12 4.13 -18.93
CA LYS A 22 9.21 3.63 -19.79
C LYS A 22 9.43 2.12 -19.67
N ASP A 23 8.87 1.51 -18.63
CA ASP A 23 9.00 0.07 -18.35
C ASP A 23 7.87 -0.69 -19.05
N ARG A 24 8.14 -1.22 -20.22
CA ARG A 24 7.15 -1.94 -21.06
C ARG A 24 6.59 -3.16 -20.34
N ASP A 25 7.39 -3.82 -19.54
CA ASP A 25 6.98 -5.04 -18.84
C ASP A 25 6.02 -4.72 -17.70
N LEU A 26 6.30 -3.68 -16.90
CA LEU A 26 5.36 -3.19 -15.88
C LEU A 26 4.02 -2.77 -16.50
N LEU A 27 4.05 -2.12 -17.66
CA LEU A 27 2.84 -1.78 -18.43
C LEU A 27 2.07 -3.03 -18.88
N GLU A 28 2.76 -4.12 -19.21
CA GLU A 28 2.12 -5.39 -19.55
C GLU A 28 1.39 -5.99 -18.34
N ILE A 29 2.02 -6.01 -17.14
CA ILE A 29 1.36 -6.47 -15.91
C ILE A 29 0.15 -5.59 -15.58
N GLU A 30 0.28 -4.26 -15.68
CA GLU A 30 -0.82 -3.31 -15.47
C GLU A 30 -1.99 -3.64 -16.40
N LYS A 31 -1.72 -3.82 -17.69
CA LYS A 31 -2.74 -4.17 -18.68
C LYS A 31 -3.44 -5.50 -18.37
N LEU A 32 -2.67 -6.53 -18.05
CA LEU A 32 -3.20 -7.84 -17.69
C LEU A 32 -4.00 -7.81 -16.38
N ALA A 33 -3.55 -7.06 -15.37
CA ALA A 33 -4.29 -6.88 -14.12
C ALA A 33 -5.64 -6.21 -14.37
N ILE A 34 -5.68 -5.14 -15.16
CA ILE A 34 -6.92 -4.45 -15.55
C ILE A 34 -7.86 -5.40 -16.31
N GLN A 35 -7.36 -6.15 -17.30
CA GLN A 35 -8.16 -7.10 -18.08
C GLN A 35 -8.77 -8.21 -17.23
N ASN A 36 -8.07 -8.66 -16.20
CA ASN A 36 -8.51 -9.72 -15.29
C ASN A 36 -9.22 -9.18 -14.03
N ASN A 37 -9.52 -7.88 -13.96
CA ASN A 37 -10.10 -7.20 -12.81
C ASN A 37 -9.33 -7.43 -11.49
N ILE A 38 -8.00 -7.55 -11.58
CA ILE A 38 -7.13 -7.63 -10.41
C ILE A 38 -6.82 -6.20 -9.97
N PRO A 39 -7.15 -5.81 -8.73
CA PRO A 39 -6.84 -4.48 -8.24
C PRO A 39 -5.31 -4.31 -8.11
N ILE A 40 -4.81 -3.21 -8.61
CA ILE A 40 -3.42 -2.75 -8.45
C ILE A 40 -3.42 -1.28 -8.09
N ILE A 41 -2.33 -0.79 -7.49
CA ILE A 41 -2.19 0.64 -7.17
C ILE A 41 -2.26 1.49 -8.43
N THR A 42 -2.85 2.68 -8.32
CA THR A 42 -2.93 3.62 -9.44
C THR A 42 -1.57 4.28 -9.72
N LYS A 43 -1.40 4.88 -10.90
CA LYS A 43 -0.13 5.50 -11.30
C LYS A 43 0.28 6.64 -10.38
N GLU A 44 -0.66 7.48 -9.98
CA GLU A 44 -0.40 8.58 -9.06
C GLU A 44 0.00 8.08 -7.66
N VAL A 45 -0.63 7.00 -7.17
CA VAL A 45 -0.25 6.35 -5.91
C VAL A 45 1.15 5.75 -6.02
N SER A 46 1.45 5.09 -7.14
CA SER A 46 2.77 4.53 -7.43
C SER A 46 3.88 5.60 -7.42
N GLU A 47 3.68 6.73 -8.10
CA GLU A 47 4.66 7.82 -8.13
C GLU A 47 4.88 8.44 -6.74
N TYR A 48 3.80 8.60 -5.96
CA TYR A 48 3.92 9.10 -4.61
C TYR A 48 4.63 8.11 -3.68
N LEU A 49 4.34 6.82 -3.80
CA LEU A 49 5.03 5.75 -3.07
C LEU A 49 6.54 5.75 -3.38
N LYS A 50 6.93 5.80 -4.65
CA LYS A 50 8.34 5.93 -5.08
C LYS A 50 9.00 7.16 -4.48
N PHE A 51 8.32 8.30 -4.50
CA PHE A 51 8.81 9.55 -3.89
C PHE A 51 9.09 9.38 -2.40
N LEU A 52 8.18 8.76 -1.64
CA LEU A 52 8.37 8.50 -0.21
C LEU A 52 9.54 7.55 0.04
N LEU A 53 9.61 6.43 -0.70
CA LEU A 53 10.67 5.42 -0.54
C LEU A 53 12.06 6.05 -0.71
N ARG A 54 12.21 6.94 -1.69
CA ARG A 54 13.47 7.66 -1.96
C ARG A 54 13.75 8.75 -0.92
N THR A 55 12.75 9.56 -0.58
CA THR A 55 12.90 10.73 0.32
C THR A 55 13.29 10.31 1.73
N TYR A 56 12.71 9.21 2.23
CA TYR A 56 12.98 8.71 3.58
C TYR A 56 14.06 7.62 3.63
N ASN A 57 14.75 7.33 2.51
CA ASN A 57 15.77 6.29 2.42
C ASN A 57 15.29 4.94 3.00
N ILE A 58 14.07 4.56 2.64
CA ILE A 58 13.44 3.34 3.13
C ILE A 58 14.25 2.12 2.67
N GLY A 59 14.57 1.24 3.61
CA GLY A 59 15.26 -0.02 3.37
C GLY A 59 14.28 -1.21 3.43
N ASN A 60 13.92 -1.65 4.62
CA ASN A 60 13.05 -2.82 4.78
C ASN A 60 11.58 -2.43 4.74
N VAL A 61 10.82 -3.07 3.86
CA VAL A 61 9.38 -2.86 3.69
C VAL A 61 8.62 -4.17 3.91
N LEU A 62 7.50 -4.10 4.65
CA LEU A 62 6.48 -5.14 4.67
C LEU A 62 5.30 -4.70 3.81
N GLU A 63 4.89 -5.52 2.86
CA GLU A 63 3.67 -5.36 2.07
C GLU A 63 2.62 -6.38 2.50
N ILE A 64 1.40 -5.92 2.77
CA ILE A 64 0.24 -6.75 3.10
C ILE A 64 -0.74 -6.67 1.94
N GLY A 65 -0.83 -7.77 1.16
CA GLY A 65 -1.59 -7.83 -0.08
C GLY A 65 -0.69 -7.68 -1.31
N THR A 66 -0.02 -8.77 -1.70
CA THR A 66 0.88 -8.81 -2.86
C THR A 66 0.13 -8.74 -4.19
N ALA A 67 -1.06 -9.31 -4.25
CA ALA A 67 -1.80 -9.59 -5.47
C ALA A 67 -0.89 -10.25 -6.53
N VAL A 68 -0.74 -9.66 -7.71
CA VAL A 68 0.16 -10.15 -8.77
C VAL A 68 1.59 -9.59 -8.69
N GLY A 69 1.93 -8.89 -7.62
CA GLY A 69 3.29 -8.37 -7.38
C GLY A 69 3.61 -7.04 -8.05
N TYR A 70 2.61 -6.31 -8.58
CA TYR A 70 2.85 -5.04 -9.27
C TYR A 70 3.47 -3.98 -8.34
N SER A 71 2.84 -3.71 -7.19
CA SER A 71 3.39 -2.82 -6.16
C SER A 71 4.69 -3.36 -5.57
N GLY A 72 4.76 -4.67 -5.32
CA GLY A 72 5.95 -5.33 -4.80
C GLY A 72 7.19 -5.14 -5.69
N ILE A 73 7.05 -5.25 -7.02
CA ILE A 73 8.14 -4.99 -7.97
C ILE A 73 8.62 -3.54 -7.86
N ILE A 74 7.69 -2.59 -7.81
CA ILE A 74 8.00 -1.16 -7.69
C ILE A 74 8.76 -0.89 -6.39
N ILE A 75 8.22 -1.38 -5.26
CA ILE A 75 8.84 -1.21 -3.94
C ILE A 75 10.23 -1.84 -3.92
N ALA A 76 10.35 -3.11 -4.33
CA ALA A 76 11.62 -3.83 -4.29
C ALA A 76 12.73 -3.14 -5.11
N ARG A 77 12.40 -2.62 -6.29
CA ARG A 77 13.34 -1.86 -7.12
C ARG A 77 13.79 -0.57 -6.46
N GLU A 78 12.86 0.17 -5.86
CA GLU A 78 13.18 1.45 -5.21
C GLU A 78 14.07 1.27 -3.98
N ILE A 79 13.81 0.26 -3.15
CA ILE A 79 14.58 0.03 -1.92
C ILE A 79 15.91 -0.69 -2.15
N LEU A 80 16.13 -1.26 -3.35
CA LEU A 80 17.38 -1.97 -3.66
C LEU A 80 18.60 -1.07 -3.54
N ILE A 81 18.47 0.20 -3.88
CA ILE A 81 19.57 1.19 -3.79
C ILE A 81 20.07 1.35 -2.34
N ASN A 82 19.21 1.10 -1.37
CA ASN A 82 19.53 1.15 0.07
C ASN A 82 19.89 -0.24 0.63
N GLY A 83 20.10 -1.26 -0.22
CA GLY A 83 20.31 -2.65 0.20
C GLY A 83 19.10 -3.25 0.91
N GLY A 84 17.91 -2.71 0.65
CA GLY A 84 16.68 -3.08 1.34
C GLY A 84 16.05 -4.37 0.85
N THR A 85 15.17 -4.94 1.68
CA THR A 85 14.42 -6.17 1.40
C THR A 85 12.92 -5.92 1.55
N LEU A 86 12.16 -6.38 0.56
CA LEU A 86 10.71 -6.44 0.59
C LEU A 86 10.27 -7.78 1.21
N TYR A 87 9.45 -7.72 2.24
CA TYR A 87 8.65 -8.85 2.71
C TYR A 87 7.22 -8.61 2.21
N THR A 88 6.60 -9.60 1.54
CA THR A 88 5.25 -9.44 1.02
C THR A 88 4.41 -10.67 1.32
N ILE A 89 3.14 -10.45 1.70
CA ILE A 89 2.24 -11.51 2.15
C ILE A 89 0.97 -11.51 1.30
N GLU A 90 0.63 -12.67 0.75
CA GLU A 90 -0.60 -12.90 -0.03
C GLU A 90 -1.33 -14.15 0.48
N ILE A 91 -2.63 -14.02 0.71
CA ILE A 91 -3.48 -15.11 1.18
C ILE A 91 -4.01 -15.99 0.03
N ASP A 92 -4.21 -15.40 -1.13
CA ASP A 92 -4.71 -16.09 -2.31
C ASP A 92 -3.56 -16.83 -3.02
N LYS A 93 -3.67 -18.16 -3.10
CA LYS A 93 -2.60 -19.00 -3.65
C LYS A 93 -2.29 -18.70 -5.12
N GLU A 94 -3.32 -18.49 -5.94
CA GLU A 94 -3.13 -18.23 -7.38
C GLU A 94 -2.42 -16.87 -7.60
N ARG A 95 -2.83 -15.84 -6.84
CA ARG A 95 -2.17 -14.54 -6.88
C ARG A 95 -0.74 -14.61 -6.38
N TYR A 96 -0.51 -15.34 -5.29
CA TYR A 96 0.83 -15.58 -4.76
C TYR A 96 1.74 -16.23 -5.81
N GLU A 97 1.31 -17.32 -6.45
CA GLU A 97 2.08 -18.01 -7.49
C GLU A 97 2.37 -17.07 -8.68
N ARG A 98 1.36 -16.30 -9.10
CA ARG A 98 1.54 -15.29 -10.15
C ARG A 98 2.53 -14.19 -9.76
N SER A 99 2.55 -13.79 -8.50
CA SER A 99 3.53 -12.80 -8.02
C SER A 99 4.96 -13.34 -8.09
N LEU A 100 5.18 -14.62 -7.76
CA LEU A 100 6.50 -15.26 -7.89
C LEU A 100 6.99 -15.28 -9.34
N GLU A 101 6.12 -15.66 -10.29
CA GLU A 101 6.44 -15.62 -11.73
C GLU A 101 6.87 -14.20 -12.17
N ASN A 102 6.15 -13.19 -11.70
CA ASN A 102 6.46 -11.81 -12.00
C ASN A 102 7.78 -11.36 -11.35
N PHE A 103 8.03 -11.70 -10.09
CA PHE A 103 9.32 -11.39 -9.44
C PHE A 103 10.49 -12.05 -10.16
N GLU A 104 10.34 -13.29 -10.61
CA GLU A 104 11.36 -13.97 -11.42
C GLU A 104 11.56 -13.29 -12.77
N LYS A 105 10.48 -13.03 -13.52
CA LYS A 105 10.50 -12.31 -14.82
C LYS A 105 11.26 -10.99 -14.72
N PHE A 106 11.05 -10.24 -13.64
CA PHE A 106 11.69 -8.93 -13.39
C PHE A 106 13.02 -9.01 -12.65
N GLN A 107 13.52 -10.21 -12.39
CA GLN A 107 14.78 -10.46 -11.68
C GLN A 107 14.85 -9.78 -10.31
N ILE A 108 13.73 -9.71 -9.59
CA ILE A 108 13.64 -9.17 -8.25
C ILE A 108 14.22 -10.20 -7.27
N LYS A 109 15.38 -9.90 -6.69
CA LYS A 109 16.11 -10.82 -5.79
C LYS A 109 16.01 -10.42 -4.32
N ASN A 110 15.62 -9.19 -4.03
CA ASN A 110 15.49 -8.64 -2.69
C ASN A 110 14.04 -8.72 -2.18
N VAL A 111 13.37 -9.85 -2.41
CA VAL A 111 12.01 -10.13 -1.98
C VAL A 111 11.93 -11.42 -1.18
N VAL A 112 11.18 -11.39 -0.08
CA VAL A 112 10.75 -12.55 0.71
C VAL A 112 9.24 -12.64 0.57
N SER A 113 8.76 -13.55 -0.28
CA SER A 113 7.35 -13.73 -0.54
C SER A 113 6.76 -14.82 0.35
N ILE A 114 5.64 -14.52 1.01
CA ILE A 114 5.01 -15.38 2.02
C ILE A 114 3.56 -15.65 1.59
N HIS A 115 3.19 -16.93 1.48
CA HIS A 115 1.81 -17.34 1.27
C HIS A 115 1.13 -17.60 2.61
N GLY A 116 0.09 -16.84 2.95
CA GLY A 116 -0.64 -17.03 4.20
C GLY A 116 -1.53 -15.85 4.60
N ASP A 117 -2.23 -15.99 5.73
CA ASP A 117 -2.98 -14.90 6.33
C ASP A 117 -2.00 -13.93 7.00
N ALA A 118 -2.04 -12.66 6.59
CA ALA A 118 -1.13 -11.65 7.09
C ALA A 118 -1.22 -11.48 8.63
N LEU A 119 -2.39 -11.66 9.26
CA LEU A 119 -2.53 -11.56 10.71
C LEU A 119 -1.78 -12.67 11.45
N GLU A 120 -1.65 -13.85 10.82
CA GLU A 120 -0.88 -14.96 11.36
C GLU A 120 0.62 -14.81 11.04
N GLU A 121 0.93 -14.48 9.78
CA GLU A 121 2.30 -14.45 9.29
C GLU A 121 3.13 -13.29 9.89
N ILE A 122 2.53 -12.10 10.08
CA ILE A 122 3.22 -10.96 10.71
C ILE A 122 3.76 -11.33 12.10
N SER A 123 3.01 -12.13 12.88
CA SER A 123 3.43 -12.54 14.23
C SER A 123 4.70 -13.43 14.24
N LYS A 124 5.01 -14.08 13.12
CA LYS A 124 6.19 -14.96 12.94
C LYS A 124 7.43 -14.20 12.48
N ILE A 125 7.25 -12.98 11.94
CA ILE A 125 8.33 -12.15 11.42
C ILE A 125 9.08 -11.50 12.58
N LYS A 126 10.40 -11.73 12.65
CA LYS A 126 11.27 -11.14 13.69
C LYS A 126 11.90 -9.81 13.26
N ASN A 127 11.79 -9.47 11.99
CA ASN A 127 12.37 -8.26 11.41
C ASN A 127 11.58 -7.02 11.82
N THR A 128 12.25 -5.88 11.82
CA THR A 128 11.60 -4.56 11.93
C THR A 128 11.68 -3.83 10.59
N PHE A 129 10.68 -2.99 10.32
CA PHE A 129 10.48 -2.36 9.03
C PHE A 129 10.55 -0.84 9.12
N ASP A 130 11.08 -0.22 8.06
CA ASP A 130 11.07 1.22 7.88
C ASP A 130 9.69 1.69 7.36
N MET A 131 9.03 0.82 6.56
CA MET A 131 7.69 1.06 6.06
C MET A 131 6.85 -0.22 6.09
N VAL A 132 5.56 -0.07 6.36
CA VAL A 132 4.54 -1.10 6.09
C VAL A 132 3.56 -0.54 5.08
N PHE A 133 3.38 -1.25 3.97
CA PHE A 133 2.41 -0.94 2.92
C PHE A 133 1.21 -1.86 3.07
N ILE A 134 0.00 -1.31 3.26
CA ILE A 134 -1.23 -2.06 3.50
C ILE A 134 -2.20 -1.84 2.34
N ASP A 135 -2.35 -2.83 1.47
CA ASP A 135 -3.37 -2.90 0.42
C ASP A 135 -4.10 -4.24 0.48
N ALA A 136 -4.83 -4.46 1.56
CA ALA A 136 -5.53 -5.72 1.82
C ALA A 136 -7.02 -5.49 2.13
N SER A 137 -7.67 -6.49 2.71
CA SER A 137 -9.09 -6.44 3.07
C SER A 137 -9.40 -5.31 4.05
N LYS A 138 -10.23 -4.36 3.61
CA LYS A 138 -10.61 -3.13 4.33
C LYS A 138 -11.30 -3.41 5.69
N GLY A 139 -11.92 -4.58 5.83
CA GLY A 139 -12.56 -4.99 7.09
C GLY A 139 -11.58 -5.26 8.25
N HIS A 140 -10.29 -5.41 7.97
CA HIS A 140 -9.26 -5.79 8.93
C HIS A 140 -8.20 -4.71 9.17
N TYR A 141 -8.36 -3.49 8.67
CA TYR A 141 -7.36 -2.42 8.74
C TYR A 141 -6.89 -2.12 10.17
N MET A 142 -7.79 -2.09 11.15
CA MET A 142 -7.40 -1.92 12.55
C MET A 142 -6.42 -3.02 13.00
N LYS A 143 -6.73 -4.29 12.70
CA LYS A 143 -5.86 -5.42 13.10
C LYS A 143 -4.52 -5.39 12.36
N PHE A 144 -4.53 -5.13 11.05
CA PHE A 144 -3.30 -4.97 10.28
C PHE A 144 -2.44 -3.82 10.83
N PHE A 145 -3.08 -2.71 11.20
CA PHE A 145 -2.38 -1.60 11.85
C PHE A 145 -1.74 -2.03 13.17
N GLU A 146 -2.49 -2.67 14.07
CA GLU A 146 -2.02 -3.09 15.40
C GLU A 146 -0.80 -4.01 15.31
N GLU A 147 -0.85 -5.01 14.41
CA GLU A 147 0.28 -5.93 14.21
C GLU A 147 1.48 -5.24 13.52
N SER A 148 1.22 -4.45 12.49
CA SER A 148 2.24 -3.68 11.78
C SER A 148 2.96 -2.69 12.69
N TYR A 149 2.23 -2.01 13.57
CA TYR A 149 2.78 -1.00 14.45
C TYR A 149 3.81 -1.58 15.45
N LYS A 150 3.66 -2.86 15.86
CA LYS A 150 4.60 -3.54 16.75
C LYS A 150 5.98 -3.72 16.11
N ILE A 151 6.01 -4.02 14.83
CA ILE A 151 7.23 -4.30 14.05
C ILE A 151 7.74 -3.09 13.26
N LEU A 152 7.02 -1.96 13.30
CA LEU A 152 7.43 -0.71 12.69
C LEU A 152 8.51 -0.04 13.53
N LYS A 153 9.62 0.35 12.90
CA LYS A 153 10.69 1.13 13.53
C LYS A 153 10.20 2.49 14.01
N LYS A 154 10.95 3.13 14.90
CA LYS A 154 10.76 4.55 15.24
C LYS A 154 10.92 5.40 13.97
N ASN A 155 10.10 6.42 13.78
CA ASN A 155 9.98 7.22 12.55
C ASN A 155 9.58 6.42 11.31
N GLY A 156 9.23 5.13 11.45
CA GLY A 156 8.74 4.32 10.36
C GLY A 156 7.37 4.78 9.88
N ILE A 157 7.01 4.39 8.67
CA ILE A 157 5.81 4.83 7.97
C ILE A 157 4.86 3.65 7.77
N ILE A 158 3.56 3.85 8.03
CA ILE A 158 2.52 2.96 7.51
C ILE A 158 1.81 3.69 6.39
N PHE A 159 1.75 3.05 5.24
CA PHE A 159 1.04 3.50 4.06
C PHE A 159 -0.21 2.64 3.85
N PHE A 160 -1.38 3.26 3.85
CA PHE A 160 -2.66 2.59 3.62
C PHE A 160 -3.18 2.96 2.23
N ASP A 161 -3.34 1.98 1.36
CA ASP A 161 -3.96 2.22 0.05
C ASP A 161 -5.48 1.94 0.08
N ASN A 162 -6.22 2.65 -0.75
CA ASN A 162 -7.67 2.59 -0.91
C ASN A 162 -8.46 2.75 0.42
N ILE A 163 -7.99 3.59 1.34
CA ILE A 163 -8.61 3.79 2.65
C ILE A 163 -9.98 4.47 2.56
N LEU A 164 -10.30 5.17 1.45
CA LEU A 164 -11.62 5.77 1.20
C LEU A 164 -12.65 4.80 0.62
N PHE A 165 -12.24 3.59 0.29
CA PHE A 165 -13.11 2.49 -0.11
C PHE A 165 -14.14 2.88 -1.16
N ARG A 166 -13.69 3.17 -2.38
CA ARG A 166 -14.54 3.61 -3.52
C ARG A 166 -15.33 4.89 -3.24
N GLY A 167 -14.84 5.70 -2.32
CA GLY A 167 -15.53 6.90 -1.86
C GLY A 167 -16.77 6.62 -0.99
N TYR A 168 -16.97 5.40 -0.53
CA TYR A 168 -18.15 5.03 0.28
C TYR A 168 -18.15 5.64 1.69
N LEU A 169 -17.05 6.19 2.15
CA LEU A 169 -17.00 6.94 3.40
C LEU A 169 -17.75 8.28 3.34
N TYR A 170 -17.84 8.89 2.15
CA TYR A 170 -18.46 10.21 1.96
C TYR A 170 -19.57 10.22 0.89
N LYS A 171 -19.90 9.04 0.32
CA LYS A 171 -20.99 8.84 -0.66
C LYS A 171 -21.99 7.79 -0.18
N ASN A 172 -23.13 7.75 -0.84
CA ASN A 172 -24.08 6.64 -0.66
C ASN A 172 -23.42 5.31 -1.02
N HIS A 173 -23.64 4.30 -0.21
CA HIS A 173 -23.08 2.96 -0.40
C HIS A 173 -24.16 1.86 -0.30
N PRO A 174 -23.97 0.70 -0.98
CA PRO A 174 -24.84 -0.45 -0.84
C PRO A 174 -24.90 -0.93 0.62
N LYS A 175 -26.07 -1.38 1.07
CA LYS A 175 -26.29 -1.85 2.46
C LYS A 175 -25.26 -2.90 2.91
N ARG A 176 -24.83 -3.78 2.00
CA ARG A 176 -23.82 -4.82 2.27
C ARG A 176 -22.46 -4.26 2.73
N PHE A 177 -22.13 -3.02 2.42
CA PHE A 177 -20.87 -2.40 2.80
C PHE A 177 -20.95 -1.56 4.09
N LYS A 178 -22.13 -1.37 4.67
CA LYS A 178 -22.35 -0.55 5.87
C LYS A 178 -21.35 -0.84 6.99
N THR A 179 -21.15 -2.12 7.31
CA THR A 179 -20.23 -2.54 8.39
C THR A 179 -18.78 -2.17 8.09
N ILE A 180 -18.33 -2.37 6.83
CA ILE A 180 -16.95 -2.02 6.41
C ILE A 180 -16.77 -0.51 6.48
N VAL A 181 -17.70 0.26 5.93
CA VAL A 181 -17.66 1.73 5.97
C VAL A 181 -17.58 2.24 7.40
N THR A 182 -18.48 1.78 8.29
CA THR A 182 -18.46 2.18 9.70
C THR A 182 -17.14 1.82 10.40
N ARG A 183 -16.53 0.67 10.08
CA ARG A 183 -15.24 0.27 10.65
C ARG A 183 -14.09 1.14 10.15
N LEU A 184 -14.07 1.46 8.85
CA LEU A 184 -13.05 2.32 8.26
C LEU A 184 -13.15 3.76 8.80
N ASP A 185 -14.35 4.29 8.90
CA ASP A 185 -14.59 5.62 9.45
C ASP A 185 -14.03 5.73 10.89
N LYS A 186 -14.42 4.80 11.77
CA LYS A 186 -13.86 4.70 13.13
C LYS A 186 -12.34 4.49 13.15
N PHE A 187 -11.80 3.78 12.17
CA PHE A 187 -10.36 3.58 12.06
C PHE A 187 -9.63 4.88 11.70
N ILE A 188 -10.20 5.68 10.80
CA ILE A 188 -9.65 7.00 10.45
C ILE A 188 -9.72 7.94 11.65
N ASP A 189 -10.84 7.98 12.38
CA ASP A 189 -10.97 8.76 13.62
C ASP A 189 -9.91 8.34 14.64
N PHE A 190 -9.70 7.03 14.80
CA PHE A 190 -8.68 6.50 15.67
C PHE A 190 -7.27 6.96 15.24
N LEU A 191 -6.94 6.93 13.94
CA LEU A 191 -5.63 7.39 13.46
C LEU A 191 -5.41 8.88 13.73
N TYR A 192 -6.43 9.72 13.52
CA TYR A 192 -6.35 11.16 13.84
C TYR A 192 -6.28 11.45 15.36
N SER A 193 -6.82 10.57 16.21
CA SER A 193 -6.76 10.73 17.67
C SER A 193 -5.41 10.35 18.27
N ARG A 194 -4.50 9.78 17.48
CA ARG A 194 -3.18 9.35 17.97
C ARG A 194 -2.19 10.52 18.04
N GLU A 195 -1.14 10.30 18.81
CA GLU A 195 0.01 11.21 18.88
C GLU A 195 0.96 11.06 17.68
N ASP A 196 0.73 10.05 16.80
CA ASP A 196 1.48 9.85 15.58
C ASP A 196 1.08 10.88 14.52
N GLU A 197 2.00 11.22 13.61
CA GLU A 197 1.69 12.10 12.47
C GLU A 197 0.85 11.31 11.45
N PHE A 198 -0.39 11.70 11.24
CA PHE A 198 -1.28 11.08 10.26
C PHE A 198 -1.81 12.08 9.25
N VAL A 199 -1.83 11.69 7.98
CA VAL A 199 -2.43 12.46 6.88
C VAL A 199 -3.26 11.55 5.99
N LEU A 200 -4.43 12.04 5.57
CA LEU A 200 -5.30 11.41 4.58
C LEU A 200 -5.30 12.23 3.30
N LEU A 201 -4.91 11.60 2.19
CA LEU A 201 -4.78 12.23 0.87
C LEU A 201 -5.86 11.72 -0.09
N PRO A 202 -6.55 12.60 -0.83
CA PRO A 202 -7.72 12.25 -1.63
C PRO A 202 -7.38 11.86 -3.09
N PHE A 203 -6.25 11.22 -3.36
CA PHE A 203 -5.92 10.69 -4.68
C PHE A 203 -5.97 9.16 -4.70
N GLY A 204 -6.10 8.57 -5.91
CA GLY A 204 -6.46 7.16 -6.03
C GLY A 204 -7.82 6.89 -5.38
N ASP A 205 -7.92 5.82 -4.60
CA ASP A 205 -9.09 5.54 -3.73
C ASP A 205 -8.80 5.94 -2.26
N GLY A 206 -8.03 7.02 -2.09
CA GLY A 206 -7.60 7.56 -0.81
C GLY A 206 -6.36 6.87 -0.25
N VAL A 207 -5.36 7.66 0.09
CA VAL A 207 -4.10 7.20 0.69
C VAL A 207 -3.99 7.76 2.11
N GLY A 208 -3.85 6.87 3.08
CA GLY A 208 -3.52 7.23 4.45
C GLY A 208 -2.03 7.04 4.71
N ILE A 209 -1.38 8.00 5.37
CA ILE A 209 0.02 7.88 5.76
C ILE A 209 0.15 8.20 7.23
N LEU A 210 0.69 7.25 7.97
CA LEU A 210 1.01 7.43 9.37
C LEU A 210 2.53 7.32 9.55
N LYS A 211 3.13 8.32 10.20
CA LYS A 211 4.52 8.25 10.65
C LYS A 211 4.56 8.07 12.15
N LYS A 212 5.19 6.97 12.58
CA LYS A 212 5.31 6.62 14.00
C LYS A 212 6.11 7.68 14.76
N SER A 213 5.48 8.33 15.72
CA SER A 213 6.11 9.36 16.51
C SER A 213 7.24 8.81 17.38
N ASN A 214 8.29 9.64 17.54
CA ASN A 214 9.33 9.39 18.53
C ASN A 214 9.00 10.01 19.90
N CYS A 215 7.99 10.86 19.95
CA CYS A 215 7.69 11.62 21.14
C CYS A 215 6.94 10.77 22.19
N LYS A 216 7.56 10.62 23.34
CA LYS A 216 6.79 10.76 24.58
C LYS A 216 6.43 12.25 24.63
N VAL A 217 5.24 12.61 24.17
CA VAL A 217 4.76 13.99 24.26
C VAL A 217 4.81 14.40 25.71
N PHE A 218 5.49 15.50 25.96
CA PHE A 218 5.40 16.20 27.25
C PHE A 218 3.91 16.42 27.55
N LYS A 219 3.40 15.74 28.57
CA LYS A 219 2.12 16.06 29.19
C LYS A 219 2.27 17.35 29.97
#